data_8e37207cb3acd1ad39b7e7d6874b6394
#
_entry.id   8e37207cb3acd1ad39b7e7d6874b6394
#
_cell.length_a   1.000
_cell.length_b   1.000
_cell.length_c   1.000
_cell.angle_alpha   90.00
_cell.angle_beta   90.00
_cell.angle_gamma   90.00
#
_symmetry.space_group_name_H-M   'P 1'
#
loop_
_entity.id
_entity.type
_entity.pdbx_description
1 polymer ?
#
loop_
_entity_poly.entity_id
_entity_poly.type
_entity_poly.pdbx_seq_one_letter_code
_entity_poly.pdbx_strand_id
1 'polypeptide(L)'
;LPLLLIAFHQQALPMSLFNPLRTCVFSAVQARLTKNGVPLKGVTVVRRWEWHKLQEESTQTDDDGNFKFPAVFEWSFARLLPIETVIGQALYVKAGSEETKFWVNSKRDGEINGE
;
A
#
# COMPACT_ATOMS: atom_id res chain seq x y z
N LEU A 1 -25.33 -4.28 -0.88
CA LEU A 1 -23.95 -3.91 -0.56
C LEU A 1 -23.14 -3.83 -1.85
N PRO A 2 -22.53 -2.69 -2.13
CA PRO A 2 -21.63 -2.62 -3.27
C PRO A 2 -20.39 -3.46 -3.01
N LEU A 3 -20.05 -4.28 -3.98
CA LEU A 3 -18.83 -5.08 -3.92
C LEU A 3 -17.71 -4.32 -4.61
N LEU A 4 -16.62 -4.12 -3.87
CA LEU A 4 -15.38 -3.61 -4.42
C LEU A 4 -14.48 -4.80 -4.72
N LEU A 5 -14.08 -4.93 -5.98
CA LEU A 5 -13.11 -5.92 -6.39
C LEU A 5 -11.79 -5.21 -6.63
N ILE A 6 -10.73 -5.81 -6.10
CA ILE A 6 -9.37 -5.30 -6.29
C ILE A 6 -8.47 -6.46 -6.68
N ALA A 7 -7.62 -6.23 -7.67
CA ALA A 7 -6.60 -7.18 -8.07
C ALA A 7 -5.23 -6.54 -7.86
N PHE A 8 -4.35 -7.24 -7.16
CA PHE A 8 -3.00 -6.78 -6.87
C PHE A 8 -1.99 -7.44 -7.77
N HIS A 9 -1.07 -6.65 -8.29
CA HIS A 9 0.11 -7.12 -8.99
C HIS A 9 1.33 -6.57 -8.26
N GLN A 10 2.03 -7.44 -7.56
CA GLN A 10 3.21 -7.04 -6.81
C GLN A 10 4.47 -7.38 -7.61
N GLN A 11 5.42 -6.47 -7.58
CA GLN A 11 6.69 -6.64 -8.27
C GLN A 11 7.79 -6.89 -7.24
N ALA A 12 8.51 -7.98 -7.40
CA ALA A 12 9.64 -8.28 -6.54
C ALA A 12 10.85 -7.43 -6.98
N LEU A 13 11.38 -6.66 -6.04
CA LEU A 13 12.59 -5.87 -6.26
C LEU A 13 13.64 -6.31 -5.24
N PRO A 14 14.80 -6.81 -5.65
CA PRO A 14 15.77 -7.36 -4.71
C PRO A 14 16.63 -6.32 -4.00
N MET A 15 16.36 -5.03 -4.20
CA MET A 15 17.26 -3.97 -3.74
C MET A 15 17.39 -3.88 -2.21
N SER A 16 16.35 -4.26 -1.47
CA SER A 16 16.39 -4.18 -0.01
C SER A 16 17.39 -5.15 0.62
N LEU A 17 17.76 -6.20 -0.12
CA LEU A 17 18.70 -7.20 0.38
C LEU A 17 20.10 -6.65 0.63
N PHE A 18 20.46 -5.53 0.01
CA PHE A 18 21.79 -4.96 0.09
C PHE A 18 21.91 -3.81 1.09
N ASN A 19 20.81 -3.49 1.79
CA ASN A 19 20.83 -2.39 2.74
C ASN A 19 20.03 -2.72 3.99
N PRO A 20 20.69 -3.18 5.06
CA PRO A 20 19.99 -3.61 6.27
C PRO A 20 19.27 -2.49 7.01
N LEU A 21 19.60 -1.22 6.74
CA LEU A 21 18.95 -0.08 7.37
C LEU A 21 17.72 0.38 6.59
N ARG A 22 17.56 -0.12 5.37
CA ARG A 22 16.45 0.25 4.51
C ARG A 22 15.31 -0.72 4.69
N THR A 23 14.15 -0.18 5.02
CA THR A 23 12.94 -0.97 5.25
C THR A 23 11.92 -0.65 4.19
N CYS A 24 11.38 -1.67 3.54
CA CYS A 24 10.22 -1.49 2.67
C CYS A 24 8.99 -1.41 3.56
N VAL A 25 8.42 -0.22 3.70
CA VAL A 25 7.26 -0.01 4.54
C VAL A 25 5.95 -0.24 3.80
N PHE A 26 5.99 -0.20 2.48
CA PHE A 26 4.85 -0.55 1.65
C PHE A 26 5.38 -0.93 0.27
N SER A 27 5.06 -2.12 -0.18
CA SER A 27 5.47 -2.57 -1.51
C SER A 27 4.74 -1.83 -2.61
N ALA A 28 5.27 -1.85 -3.82
CA ALA A 28 4.59 -1.30 -4.97
C ALA A 28 3.25 -2.01 -5.15
N VAL A 29 2.22 -1.24 -5.48
CA VAL A 29 0.87 -1.76 -5.70
C VAL A 29 0.41 -1.37 -7.10
N GLN A 30 -0.04 -2.35 -7.86
CA GLN A 30 -0.78 -2.13 -9.10
C GLN A 30 -2.08 -2.89 -8.98
N ALA A 31 -3.19 -2.20 -9.15
CA ALA A 31 -4.49 -2.83 -8.95
C ALA A 31 -5.56 -2.15 -9.78
N ARG A 32 -6.70 -2.81 -9.88
CA ARG A 32 -7.88 -2.30 -10.57
C ARG A 32 -9.04 -2.30 -9.61
N LEU A 33 -9.75 -1.18 -9.53
CA LEU A 33 -10.94 -1.05 -8.72
C LEU A 33 -12.18 -1.15 -9.59
N THR A 34 -13.09 -2.03 -9.19
CA THR A 34 -14.39 -2.14 -9.83
C THR A 34 -15.47 -2.17 -8.76
N LYS A 35 -16.66 -1.75 -9.14
CA LYS A 35 -17.84 -1.84 -8.29
C LYS A 35 -18.94 -2.46 -9.12
N ASN A 36 -19.41 -3.62 -8.68
CA ASN A 36 -20.42 -4.40 -9.43
C ASN A 36 -20.00 -4.65 -10.88
N GLY A 37 -18.70 -4.95 -11.07
CA GLY A 37 -18.15 -5.23 -12.40
C GLY A 37 -17.85 -4.01 -13.25
N VAL A 38 -18.10 -2.80 -12.76
CA VAL A 38 -17.87 -1.56 -13.50
C VAL A 38 -16.61 -0.89 -12.98
N PRO A 39 -15.65 -0.52 -13.87
CA PRO A 39 -14.47 0.19 -13.44
C PRO A 39 -14.78 1.51 -12.74
N LEU A 40 -14.07 1.81 -11.64
CA LEU A 40 -14.20 3.07 -10.93
C LEU A 40 -13.19 4.06 -11.52
N LYS A 41 -13.70 4.96 -12.36
CA LYS A 41 -12.90 5.92 -13.10
C LYS A 41 -12.69 7.20 -12.27
N GLY A 42 -11.47 7.72 -12.26
CA GLY A 42 -11.17 9.01 -11.65
C GLY A 42 -11.39 9.08 -10.15
N VAL A 43 -11.32 7.95 -9.48
CA VAL A 43 -11.55 7.85 -8.03
C VAL A 43 -10.23 8.02 -7.31
N THR A 44 -10.24 8.78 -6.22
CA THR A 44 -9.05 8.96 -5.40
C THR A 44 -8.84 7.74 -4.51
N VAL A 45 -7.65 7.17 -4.60
CA VAL A 45 -7.21 6.06 -3.75
C VAL A 45 -6.12 6.59 -2.84
N VAL A 46 -6.25 6.32 -1.55
CA VAL A 46 -5.28 6.75 -0.54
C VAL A 46 -4.65 5.51 0.07
N ARG A 47 -3.33 5.48 0.15
CA ARG A 47 -2.67 4.47 0.96
C ARG A 47 -2.05 5.14 2.17
N ARG A 48 -2.17 4.45 3.32
CA ARG A 48 -1.63 4.90 4.60
C ARG A 48 -0.78 3.81 5.19
N TRP A 49 0.30 4.22 5.83
CA TRP A 49 1.12 3.30 6.60
C TRP A 49 1.62 3.98 7.85
N GLU A 50 1.81 3.18 8.88
CA GLU A 50 2.34 3.65 10.14
C GLU A 50 3.40 2.68 10.64
N TRP A 51 4.61 3.17 10.79
CA TRP A 51 5.69 2.42 11.42
C TRP A 51 6.18 3.18 12.64
N HIS A 52 6.72 4.39 12.46
CA HIS A 52 7.08 5.28 13.56
C HIS A 52 6.12 6.45 13.62
N LYS A 53 5.57 6.82 12.50
CA LYS A 53 4.55 7.85 12.37
C LYS A 53 3.62 7.49 11.22
N LEU A 54 2.42 8.06 11.27
CA LEU A 54 1.43 7.87 10.23
C LEU A 54 1.81 8.70 9.01
N GLN A 55 1.80 8.06 7.84
CA GLN A 55 2.05 8.71 6.56
C GLN A 55 1.02 8.27 5.55
N GLU A 56 0.81 9.08 4.53
CA GLU A 56 -0.12 8.74 3.46
C GLU A 56 0.30 9.35 2.14
N GLU A 57 -0.18 8.74 1.06
CA GLU A 57 -0.12 9.32 -0.27
C GLU A 57 -1.36 8.90 -1.04
N SER A 58 -1.67 9.62 -2.11
CA SER A 58 -2.86 9.35 -2.89
C SER A 58 -2.55 9.31 -4.38
N THR A 59 -3.42 8.64 -5.11
CA THR A 59 -3.41 8.62 -6.57
C THR A 59 -4.85 8.55 -7.06
N GLN A 60 -5.05 8.61 -8.36
CA GLN A 60 -6.37 8.48 -8.95
C GLN A 60 -6.40 7.31 -9.91
N THR A 61 -7.54 6.65 -9.97
CA THR A 61 -7.75 5.60 -10.96
C THR A 61 -7.89 6.21 -12.35
N ASP A 62 -7.44 5.45 -13.35
CA ASP A 62 -7.64 5.82 -14.75
C ASP A 62 -9.02 5.41 -15.25
N ASP A 63 -9.24 5.52 -16.57
CA ASP A 63 -10.54 5.21 -17.17
C ASP A 63 -10.95 3.74 -17.01
N ASP A 64 -9.98 2.86 -16.79
CA ASP A 64 -10.21 1.43 -16.60
C ASP A 64 -10.23 1.03 -15.13
N GLY A 65 -10.15 2.01 -14.22
CA GLY A 65 -10.13 1.76 -12.79
C GLY A 65 -8.77 1.34 -12.26
N ASN A 66 -7.73 1.40 -13.06
CA ASN A 66 -6.39 1.03 -12.64
C ASN A 66 -5.74 2.13 -11.82
N PHE A 67 -5.01 1.73 -10.80
CA PHE A 67 -4.16 2.66 -10.04
C PHE A 67 -2.87 1.96 -9.67
N LYS A 68 -1.86 2.76 -9.35
CA LYS A 68 -0.58 2.21 -8.89
C LYS A 68 0.07 3.15 -7.91
N PHE A 69 0.84 2.54 -7.00
CA PHE A 69 1.71 3.24 -6.07
C PHE A 69 3.10 2.63 -6.16
N PRO A 70 4.15 3.45 -6.10
CA PRO A 70 5.52 2.91 -6.02
C PRO A 70 5.79 2.30 -4.65
N ALA A 71 6.84 1.49 -4.56
CA ALA A 71 7.30 1.00 -3.27
C ALA A 71 7.82 2.17 -2.44
N VAL A 72 7.60 2.12 -1.14
CA VAL A 72 8.08 3.14 -0.20
C VAL A 72 9.08 2.51 0.76
N PHE A 73 10.20 3.18 0.94
CA PHE A 73 11.27 2.73 1.82
C PHE A 73 11.55 3.80 2.87
N GLU A 74 11.89 3.34 4.07
CA GLU A 74 12.35 4.23 5.13
C GLU A 74 13.65 3.68 5.71
N TRP A 75 14.49 4.59 6.20
CA TRP A 75 15.75 4.24 6.85
C TRP A 75 15.55 4.21 8.35
N SER A 76 16.02 3.17 9.01
CA SER A 76 15.92 3.07 10.46
C SER A 76 16.92 2.08 11.00
N PHE A 77 17.54 2.43 12.12
CA PHE A 77 18.39 1.51 12.87
C PHE A 77 17.60 0.44 13.60
N ALA A 78 16.28 0.57 13.66
CA ALA A 78 15.41 -0.42 14.31
C ALA A 78 15.56 -1.81 13.69
N ARG A 79 15.93 -1.90 12.40
CA ARG A 79 16.18 -3.17 11.73
C ARG A 79 17.32 -3.97 12.34
N LEU A 80 18.22 -3.30 13.06
CA LEU A 80 19.36 -3.95 13.72
C LEU A 80 19.06 -4.40 15.13
N LEU A 81 17.89 -4.06 15.66
CA LEU A 81 17.48 -4.42 17.00
C LEU A 81 16.70 -5.73 16.99
N PRO A 82 16.78 -6.55 18.04
CA PRO A 82 16.05 -7.81 18.13
C PRO A 82 14.59 -7.57 18.53
N ILE A 83 13.91 -6.68 17.83
CA ILE A 83 12.51 -6.35 18.04
C ILE A 83 11.72 -6.64 16.78
N GLU A 84 10.45 -6.99 16.95
CA GLU A 84 9.57 -7.26 15.82
C GLU A 84 9.24 -5.98 15.09
N THR A 85 9.34 -5.99 13.75
CA THR A 85 8.87 -4.91 12.91
C THR A 85 7.37 -5.09 12.68
N VAL A 86 6.60 -4.07 13.00
CA VAL A 86 5.16 -4.08 12.71
C VAL A 86 4.81 -2.77 12.01
N ILE A 87 4.36 -2.88 10.78
CA ILE A 87 4.01 -1.73 9.95
C ILE A 87 2.52 -1.84 9.61
N GLY A 88 1.73 -0.91 10.12
CA GLY A 88 0.31 -0.84 9.77
C GLY A 88 0.15 -0.31 8.35
N GLN A 89 -0.72 -0.94 7.57
CA GLN A 89 -0.94 -0.58 6.17
C GLN A 89 -2.42 -0.57 5.87
N ALA A 90 -2.87 0.38 5.06
CA ALA A 90 -4.27 0.42 4.63
C ALA A 90 -4.43 1.12 3.29
N LEU A 91 -5.45 0.71 2.56
CA LEU A 91 -5.87 1.35 1.32
C LEU A 91 -7.33 1.80 1.47
N TYR A 92 -7.60 3.01 1.01
CA TYR A 92 -8.92 3.63 1.09
C TYR A 92 -9.35 4.16 -0.26
N VAL A 93 -10.65 4.14 -0.50
CA VAL A 93 -11.27 4.92 -1.58
C VAL A 93 -11.86 6.17 -0.95
N LYS A 94 -11.54 7.33 -1.50
CA LYS A 94 -12.04 8.60 -1.00
C LYS A 94 -13.07 9.17 -1.95
N ALA A 95 -14.26 9.44 -1.44
CA ALA A 95 -15.34 10.05 -2.19
C ALA A 95 -15.88 11.24 -1.38
N GLY A 96 -15.52 12.46 -1.81
CA GLY A 96 -15.84 13.66 -1.04
C GLY A 96 -15.18 13.63 0.33
N SER A 97 -15.97 13.71 1.39
CA SER A 97 -15.49 13.63 2.75
C SER A 97 -15.49 12.21 3.31
N GLU A 98 -16.02 11.24 2.56
CA GLU A 98 -16.08 9.86 3.00
C GLU A 98 -14.86 9.08 2.52
N GLU A 99 -14.34 8.23 3.41
CA GLU A 99 -13.25 7.31 3.10
C GLU A 99 -13.72 5.91 3.41
N THR A 100 -13.59 5.02 2.43
CA THR A 100 -13.94 3.61 2.61
C THR A 100 -12.68 2.78 2.56
N LYS A 101 -12.36 2.16 3.70
CA LYS A 101 -11.22 1.25 3.80
C LYS A 101 -11.57 -0.05 3.10
N PHE A 102 -10.74 -0.50 2.16
CA PHE A 102 -11.00 -1.74 1.46
C PHE A 102 -9.88 -2.77 1.59
N TRP A 103 -8.77 -2.40 2.22
CA TRP A 103 -7.67 -3.33 2.44
C TRP A 103 -6.86 -2.88 3.64
N VAL A 104 -6.49 -3.82 4.49
CA VAL A 104 -5.61 -3.59 5.64
C VAL A 104 -4.63 -4.72 5.79
N ASN A 105 -3.48 -4.42 6.34
CA ASN A 105 -2.46 -5.41 6.63
C ASN A 105 -1.55 -4.93 7.76
N SER A 106 -0.94 -5.86 8.45
CA SER A 106 0.13 -5.58 9.39
C SER A 106 1.38 -6.27 8.84
N LYS A 107 2.26 -5.50 8.23
CA LYS A 107 3.49 -6.01 7.65
C LYS A 107 4.50 -6.23 8.78
N ARG A 108 5.04 -7.43 8.85
CA ARG A 108 5.89 -7.83 9.98
C ARG A 108 7.36 -7.98 9.61
N ASP A 109 7.73 -7.68 8.38
CA ASP A 109 9.12 -7.66 7.97
C ASP A 109 9.37 -6.45 7.09
N GLY A 110 10.64 -6.12 6.89
CA GLY A 110 11.02 -4.99 6.07
C GLY A 110 11.34 -5.35 4.63
N GLU A 111 10.94 -6.53 4.19
CA GLU A 111 11.27 -7.00 2.86
C GLU A 111 10.24 -6.55 1.82
N ILE A 112 10.68 -6.43 0.59
CA ILE A 112 9.80 -6.11 -0.53
C ILE A 112 8.84 -7.28 -0.73
N ASN A 113 7.55 -6.95 -0.94
CA ASN A 113 6.49 -7.93 -1.14
C ASN A 113 6.27 -8.85 0.07
N GLY A 114 6.60 -8.37 1.28
CA GLY A 114 6.34 -9.12 2.52
C GLY A 114 4.94 -8.91 3.09
N GLU A 115 4.04 -8.27 2.35
CA GLU A 115 2.66 -8.04 2.78
C GLU A 115 1.82 -9.30 2.86
#